data_74ba3731370d165f065a23b81fafa80d
#
_entry.id   74ba3731370d165f065a23b81fafa80d
#
_cell.length_a   1.000
_cell.length_b   1.000
_cell.length_c   1.000
_cell.angle_alpha   90.00
_cell.angle_beta   90.00
_cell.angle_gamma   90.00
#
_symmetry.space_group_name_H-M   'P 1'
#
loop_
_entity.id
_entity.type
_entity.pdbx_description
1 polymer ?
#
loop_
_entity_poly.entity_id
_entity_poly.type
_entity_poly.pdbx_seq_one_letter_code
_entity_poly.pdbx_strand_id
1 'polypeptide(L)'
;MKTIYYLSGPHINVEKGYWLYDQLVNDGFDIKPFYMYKSGHSRDFSTKVHQYTRTLRLLFSSRKEDLVLLYDVTSVFIIAGILLSLFHLDRNVVAVNFMGTGTKDGYSRWKRPLVRLGLNKIKIGVNNEHLIEFYSKQLRIDKDNFFVIKDCAANVDTGNRDCAPDNPPYVFMGGNVHRDWHLFKDIVRKMPNVNFVAVLGNDELDDMSGCKNLKIFKKISLSEFNNLVAHCKIVLLALKTEMQGGQLVAFQGSMYKKPVIITHCMSIDTYYDDDDVIKVGIGDGDACVDAISRLLNDEQLSAKLGANAYHKIQKLTPESIYTIIKEQF
;
A
#
# COMPACT_ATOMS: atom_id res chain seq x y z
N MET A 1 29.61 -7.44 -12.87
CA MET A 1 28.58 -6.76 -12.07
C MET A 1 27.26 -6.92 -12.80
N LYS A 2 26.22 -7.47 -12.15
CA LYS A 2 24.91 -7.69 -12.80
C LYS A 2 24.18 -6.34 -12.88
N THR A 3 23.65 -6.01 -14.04
CA THR A 3 22.94 -4.73 -14.26
C THR A 3 21.45 -4.92 -13.99
N ILE A 4 20.87 -3.96 -13.27
CA ILE A 4 19.42 -3.89 -13.01
C ILE A 4 18.85 -2.67 -13.72
N TYR A 5 17.93 -2.90 -14.64
CA TYR A 5 17.11 -1.87 -15.25
C TYR A 5 15.87 -1.67 -14.37
N TYR A 6 15.88 -0.63 -13.53
CA TYR A 6 14.85 -0.40 -12.53
C TYR A 6 13.87 0.69 -12.99
N LEU A 7 12.64 0.30 -13.26
CA LEU A 7 11.56 1.18 -13.70
C LEU A 7 10.49 1.31 -12.62
N SER A 8 10.25 2.53 -12.15
CA SER A 8 9.20 2.83 -11.16
C SER A 8 8.27 3.94 -11.60
N GLY A 9 7.12 4.04 -10.94
CA GLY A 9 6.17 5.14 -11.11
C GLY A 9 6.81 6.47 -10.72
N PRO A 10 6.91 6.82 -9.43
CA PRO A 10 7.59 8.02 -8.95
C PRO A 10 9.11 7.93 -9.13
N HIS A 11 9.75 9.04 -9.51
CA HIS A 11 11.20 9.10 -9.65
C HIS A 11 11.94 8.85 -8.33
N ILE A 12 11.35 9.24 -7.20
CA ILE A 12 11.93 9.06 -5.86
C ILE A 12 12.22 7.58 -5.53
N ASN A 13 11.47 6.65 -6.11
CA ASN A 13 11.67 5.22 -5.86
C ASN A 13 12.93 4.65 -6.55
N VAL A 14 13.56 5.40 -7.43
CA VAL A 14 14.79 5.00 -8.15
C VAL A 14 15.98 5.89 -7.81
N GLU A 15 15.93 6.54 -6.65
CA GLU A 15 16.95 7.45 -6.13
C GLU A 15 17.46 7.00 -4.76
N LYS A 16 18.63 7.50 -4.40
CA LYS A 16 19.22 7.28 -3.07
C LYS A 16 18.28 7.77 -1.97
N GLY A 17 18.12 6.96 -0.93
CA GLY A 17 17.18 7.20 0.17
C GLY A 17 15.87 6.42 0.04
N TYR A 18 15.60 5.80 -1.11
CA TYR A 18 14.51 4.85 -1.22
C TYR A 18 15.00 3.44 -0.84
N TRP A 19 14.31 2.79 0.07
CA TRP A 19 14.76 1.56 0.71
C TRP A 19 15.18 0.45 -0.28
N LEU A 20 14.40 0.22 -1.35
CA LEU A 20 14.69 -0.83 -2.34
C LEU A 20 15.89 -0.45 -3.20
N TYR A 21 16.00 0.82 -3.60
CA TYR A 21 17.15 1.31 -4.36
C TYR A 21 18.45 1.16 -3.56
N ASP A 22 18.42 1.58 -2.29
CA ASP A 22 19.59 1.51 -1.41
C ASP A 22 20.03 0.06 -1.14
N GLN A 23 19.09 -0.87 -0.97
CA GLN A 23 19.41 -2.30 -0.81
C GLN A 23 20.09 -2.87 -2.08
N LEU A 24 19.58 -2.54 -3.27
CA LEU A 24 20.17 -2.97 -4.52
C LEU A 24 21.59 -2.41 -4.71
N VAL A 25 21.83 -1.14 -4.35
CA VAL A 25 23.16 -0.52 -4.39
C VAL A 25 24.11 -1.20 -3.41
N ASN A 26 23.67 -1.45 -2.18
CA ASN A 26 24.47 -2.08 -1.15
C ASN A 26 24.89 -3.51 -1.52
N ASP A 27 24.08 -4.22 -2.29
CA ASP A 27 24.38 -5.55 -2.84
C ASP A 27 25.31 -5.50 -4.08
N GLY A 28 25.74 -4.32 -4.50
CA GLY A 28 26.72 -4.14 -5.57
C GLY A 28 26.15 -4.26 -6.98
N PHE A 29 24.84 -4.08 -7.18
CA PHE A 29 24.25 -4.02 -8.51
C PHE A 29 24.54 -2.68 -9.21
N ASP A 30 24.74 -2.74 -10.55
CA ASP A 30 24.75 -1.55 -11.41
C ASP A 30 23.31 -1.18 -11.76
N ILE A 31 22.78 -0.11 -11.16
CA ILE A 31 21.37 0.28 -11.33
C ILE A 31 21.25 1.30 -12.43
N LYS A 32 20.41 0.99 -13.44
CA LYS A 32 19.97 1.93 -14.47
C LYS A 32 18.54 2.37 -14.20
N PRO A 33 18.36 3.55 -13.56
CA PRO A 33 17.04 3.99 -13.14
C PRO A 33 16.23 4.54 -14.31
N PHE A 34 14.95 4.20 -14.34
CA PHE A 34 13.94 4.73 -15.24
C PHE A 34 12.72 5.15 -14.43
N TYR A 35 12.17 6.32 -14.72
CA TYR A 35 10.93 6.79 -14.06
C TYR A 35 9.88 7.16 -15.09
N MET A 36 8.62 7.01 -14.69
CA MET A 36 7.48 7.13 -15.59
C MET A 36 6.74 8.45 -15.49
N TYR A 37 6.87 9.15 -14.39
CA TYR A 37 6.21 10.44 -14.16
C TYR A 37 7.24 11.55 -14.08
N LYS A 38 7.06 12.61 -14.90
CA LYS A 38 7.93 13.79 -14.85
C LYS A 38 7.66 14.67 -13.63
N SER A 39 6.39 14.82 -13.26
CA SER A 39 5.91 15.50 -12.04
C SER A 39 4.40 15.24 -11.91
N GLY A 40 3.96 14.77 -10.74
CA GLY A 40 2.55 14.51 -10.47
C GLY A 40 2.00 13.23 -11.12
N HIS A 41 0.85 12.78 -10.62
CA HIS A 41 0.15 11.59 -11.09
C HIS A 41 -0.86 11.97 -12.17
N SER A 42 -0.38 12.35 -13.35
CA SER A 42 -1.28 12.64 -14.47
C SER A 42 -1.66 11.35 -15.19
N ARG A 43 -2.96 11.16 -15.43
CA ARG A 43 -3.51 10.03 -16.21
C ARG A 43 -3.73 10.40 -17.67
N ASP A 44 -3.10 11.45 -18.15
CA ASP A 44 -3.26 11.95 -19.51
C ASP A 44 -2.63 11.01 -20.56
N PHE A 45 -2.96 11.26 -21.82
CA PHE A 45 -2.47 10.49 -22.95
C PHE A 45 -0.94 10.61 -23.09
N SER A 46 -0.38 11.79 -22.81
CA SER A 46 1.06 12.04 -22.94
C SER A 46 1.88 11.20 -21.95
N THR A 47 1.38 11.07 -20.72
CA THR A 47 1.97 10.21 -19.69
C THR A 47 1.96 8.74 -20.12
N LYS A 48 0.88 8.24 -20.71
CA LYS A 48 0.83 6.86 -21.22
C LYS A 48 1.82 6.62 -22.35
N VAL A 49 1.92 7.52 -23.31
CA VAL A 49 2.91 7.44 -24.40
C VAL A 49 4.32 7.41 -23.82
N HIS A 50 4.60 8.27 -22.83
CA HIS A 50 5.90 8.29 -22.17
C HIS A 50 6.21 6.95 -21.45
N GLN A 51 5.24 6.39 -20.72
CA GLN A 51 5.39 5.08 -20.06
C GLN A 51 5.74 3.98 -21.06
N TYR A 52 5.04 3.92 -22.17
CA TYR A 52 5.23 2.87 -23.19
C TYR A 52 6.56 3.00 -23.92
N THR A 53 6.94 4.22 -24.29
CA THR A 53 8.25 4.46 -24.95
C THR A 53 9.43 4.18 -24.01
N ARG A 54 9.29 4.49 -22.72
CA ARG A 54 10.31 4.15 -21.71
C ARG A 54 10.41 2.64 -21.50
N THR A 55 9.30 1.93 -21.40
CA THR A 55 9.27 0.48 -21.28
C THR A 55 9.92 -0.19 -22.48
N LEU A 56 9.56 0.24 -23.68
CA LEU A 56 10.16 -0.25 -24.92
C LEU A 56 11.68 -0.04 -24.91
N ARG A 57 12.12 1.20 -24.67
CA ARG A 57 13.54 1.54 -24.62
C ARG A 57 14.31 0.69 -23.61
N LEU A 58 13.75 0.49 -22.42
CA LEU A 58 14.34 -0.32 -21.36
C LEU A 58 14.52 -1.78 -21.82
N LEU A 59 13.47 -2.40 -22.38
CA LEU A 59 13.53 -3.80 -22.81
C LEU A 59 14.55 -4.02 -23.96
N PHE A 60 14.67 -3.07 -24.88
CA PHE A 60 15.67 -3.16 -25.97
C PHE A 60 17.10 -2.80 -25.51
N SER A 61 17.25 -2.04 -24.42
CA SER A 61 18.57 -1.72 -23.86
C SER A 61 19.09 -2.81 -22.93
N SER A 62 18.21 -3.62 -22.34
CA SER A 62 18.60 -4.73 -21.47
C SER A 62 19.04 -5.95 -22.26
N ARG A 63 19.89 -6.78 -21.66
CA ARG A 63 20.33 -8.07 -22.18
C ARG A 63 19.63 -9.21 -21.46
N LYS A 64 19.80 -10.45 -21.91
CA LYS A 64 19.21 -11.64 -21.27
C LYS A 64 19.70 -11.85 -19.83
N GLU A 65 20.97 -11.57 -19.58
CA GLU A 65 21.65 -11.69 -18.29
C GLU A 65 21.32 -10.56 -17.30
N ASP A 66 20.78 -9.44 -17.80
CA ASP A 66 20.35 -8.31 -16.98
C ASP A 66 18.99 -8.60 -16.31
N LEU A 67 18.73 -7.94 -15.20
CA LEU A 67 17.42 -7.94 -14.56
C LEU A 67 16.63 -6.70 -14.97
N VAL A 68 15.37 -6.89 -15.30
CA VAL A 68 14.39 -5.80 -15.46
C VAL A 68 13.45 -5.82 -14.29
N LEU A 69 13.55 -4.83 -13.41
CA LEU A 69 12.70 -4.66 -12.25
C LEU A 69 11.65 -3.58 -12.52
N LEU A 70 10.37 -3.97 -12.49
CA LEU A 70 9.24 -3.08 -12.71
C LEU A 70 8.48 -2.91 -11.39
N TYR A 71 8.24 -1.66 -10.96
CA TYR A 71 7.66 -1.36 -9.66
C TYR A 71 6.42 -0.45 -9.77
N ASP A 72 5.33 -0.82 -9.09
CA ASP A 72 4.09 -0.03 -8.85
C ASP A 72 3.20 0.30 -10.06
N VAL A 73 3.48 -0.15 -11.27
CA VAL A 73 2.66 0.26 -12.43
C VAL A 73 2.13 -0.92 -13.24
N THR A 74 0.98 -1.43 -12.84
CA THR A 74 0.32 -2.59 -13.46
C THR A 74 0.19 -2.51 -14.99
N SER A 75 -0.12 -1.34 -15.56
CA SER A 75 -0.24 -1.19 -17.02
C SER A 75 1.08 -1.40 -17.75
N VAL A 76 2.19 -1.02 -17.12
CA VAL A 76 3.55 -1.23 -17.65
C VAL A 76 3.93 -2.70 -17.59
N PHE A 77 3.56 -3.42 -16.55
CA PHE A 77 3.80 -4.87 -16.45
C PHE A 77 3.15 -5.60 -17.63
N ILE A 78 1.88 -5.30 -17.90
CA ILE A 78 1.14 -5.90 -19.02
C ILE A 78 1.84 -5.57 -20.36
N ILE A 79 2.20 -4.32 -20.56
CA ILE A 79 2.84 -3.90 -21.83
C ILE A 79 4.23 -4.49 -21.97
N ALA A 80 5.03 -4.52 -20.90
CA ALA A 80 6.35 -5.16 -20.95
C ALA A 80 6.25 -6.61 -21.44
N GLY A 81 5.35 -7.40 -20.87
CA GLY A 81 5.19 -8.78 -21.29
C GLY A 81 4.59 -8.93 -22.70
N ILE A 82 3.71 -8.03 -23.15
CA ILE A 82 3.25 -8.00 -24.56
C ILE A 82 4.42 -7.76 -25.50
N LEU A 83 5.28 -6.77 -25.19
CA LEU A 83 6.46 -6.47 -26.01
C LEU A 83 7.45 -7.64 -26.03
N LEU A 84 7.68 -8.30 -24.87
CA LEU A 84 8.49 -9.51 -24.82
C LEU A 84 7.96 -10.60 -25.74
N SER A 85 6.63 -10.78 -25.77
CA SER A 85 5.97 -11.79 -26.60
C SER A 85 6.03 -11.44 -28.09
N LEU A 86 5.73 -10.19 -28.47
CA LEU A 86 5.69 -9.73 -29.86
C LEU A 86 7.06 -9.71 -30.52
N PHE A 87 8.08 -9.30 -29.77
CA PHE A 87 9.46 -9.20 -30.30
C PHE A 87 10.32 -10.42 -29.96
N HIS A 88 9.72 -11.48 -29.40
CA HIS A 88 10.42 -12.70 -28.97
C HIS A 88 11.66 -12.41 -28.11
N LEU A 89 11.56 -11.38 -27.24
CA LEU A 89 12.67 -11.00 -26.36
C LEU A 89 12.73 -11.95 -25.16
N ASP A 90 13.90 -12.55 -24.94
CA ASP A 90 14.20 -13.34 -23.75
C ASP A 90 14.88 -12.41 -22.71
N ARG A 91 14.12 -12.01 -21.69
CA ARG A 91 14.54 -11.07 -20.63
C ARG A 91 14.05 -11.58 -19.28
N ASN A 92 14.87 -11.41 -18.25
CA ASN A 92 14.48 -11.66 -16.88
C ASN A 92 13.71 -10.45 -16.33
N VAL A 93 12.38 -10.53 -16.25
CA VAL A 93 11.51 -9.43 -15.83
C VAL A 93 10.77 -9.80 -14.56
N VAL A 94 10.97 -9.01 -13.51
CA VAL A 94 10.30 -9.12 -12.22
C VAL A 94 9.44 -7.87 -12.02
N ALA A 95 8.14 -8.07 -11.86
CA ALA A 95 7.17 -7.02 -11.57
C ALA A 95 6.78 -7.07 -10.10
N VAL A 96 6.99 -5.98 -9.37
CA VAL A 96 6.75 -5.88 -7.94
C VAL A 96 5.56 -4.98 -7.66
N ASN A 97 4.71 -5.39 -6.72
CA ASN A 97 3.50 -4.69 -6.31
C ASN A 97 2.42 -4.64 -7.41
N PHE A 98 2.07 -5.81 -7.95
CA PHE A 98 0.96 -5.94 -8.88
C PHE A 98 -0.38 -5.82 -8.16
N MET A 99 -1.08 -4.72 -8.36
CA MET A 99 -2.38 -4.44 -7.75
C MET A 99 -3.58 -4.86 -8.63
N GLY A 100 -3.33 -5.28 -9.86
CA GLY A 100 -4.37 -5.65 -10.81
C GLY A 100 -5.37 -4.53 -11.08
N THR A 101 -6.67 -4.84 -10.97
CA THR A 101 -7.75 -3.85 -11.12
C THR A 101 -8.16 -3.20 -9.80
N GLY A 102 -7.75 -3.77 -8.67
CA GLY A 102 -8.21 -3.36 -7.34
C GLY A 102 -9.69 -3.62 -7.06
N THR A 103 -10.38 -4.38 -7.92
CA THR A 103 -11.81 -4.71 -7.80
C THR A 103 -12.03 -6.22 -7.71
N LYS A 104 -13.08 -6.65 -7.00
CA LYS A 104 -13.46 -8.07 -6.87
C LYS A 104 -13.83 -8.76 -8.20
N ASP A 105 -14.25 -7.99 -9.20
CA ASP A 105 -14.58 -8.53 -10.52
C ASP A 105 -13.34 -8.78 -11.39
N GLY A 106 -12.21 -8.16 -11.04
CA GLY A 106 -10.96 -8.27 -11.78
C GLY A 106 -11.06 -7.69 -13.19
N TYR A 107 -10.39 -8.33 -14.13
CA TYR A 107 -10.40 -7.89 -15.53
C TYR A 107 -11.65 -8.34 -16.26
N SER A 108 -12.27 -7.43 -17.04
CA SER A 108 -13.39 -7.76 -17.92
C SER A 108 -13.00 -8.83 -18.95
N ARG A 109 -13.95 -9.69 -19.33
CA ARG A 109 -13.69 -10.90 -20.14
C ARG A 109 -12.91 -10.61 -21.43
N TRP A 110 -13.21 -9.52 -22.11
CA TRP A 110 -12.56 -9.15 -23.37
C TRP A 110 -11.08 -8.70 -23.19
N LYS A 111 -10.70 -8.18 -22.00
CA LYS A 111 -9.32 -7.78 -21.67
C LYS A 111 -8.43 -8.95 -21.24
N ARG A 112 -9.02 -10.02 -20.73
CA ARG A 112 -8.25 -11.14 -20.15
C ARG A 112 -7.21 -11.77 -21.08
N PRO A 113 -7.48 -12.00 -22.38
CA PRO A 113 -6.47 -12.55 -23.28
C PRO A 113 -5.24 -11.66 -23.42
N LEU A 114 -5.45 -10.34 -23.53
CA LEU A 114 -4.37 -9.37 -23.65
C LEU A 114 -3.55 -9.27 -22.35
N VAL A 115 -4.24 -9.22 -21.21
CA VAL A 115 -3.60 -9.20 -19.89
C VAL A 115 -2.80 -10.48 -19.66
N ARG A 116 -3.36 -11.63 -20.00
CA ARG A 116 -2.68 -12.92 -19.94
C ARG A 116 -1.40 -12.92 -20.79
N LEU A 117 -1.48 -12.47 -22.05
CA LEU A 117 -0.32 -12.38 -22.94
C LEU A 117 0.80 -11.53 -22.31
N GLY A 118 0.41 -10.41 -21.66
CA GLY A 118 1.36 -9.54 -20.99
C GLY A 118 1.98 -10.13 -19.73
N LEU A 119 1.19 -10.79 -18.90
CA LEU A 119 1.67 -11.25 -17.60
C LEU A 119 2.35 -12.64 -17.63
N ASN A 120 2.08 -13.47 -18.64
CA ASN A 120 2.58 -14.85 -18.71
C ASN A 120 4.10 -14.95 -18.92
N LYS A 121 4.78 -13.86 -19.25
CA LYS A 121 6.22 -13.80 -19.55
C LYS A 121 7.06 -13.14 -18.46
N ILE A 122 6.44 -12.79 -17.33
CA ILE A 122 7.11 -12.06 -16.25
C ILE A 122 6.82 -12.73 -14.89
N LYS A 123 7.71 -12.54 -13.94
CA LYS A 123 7.46 -12.87 -12.53
C LYS A 123 6.68 -11.75 -11.87
N ILE A 124 5.65 -12.08 -11.09
CA ILE A 124 4.65 -11.13 -10.62
C ILE A 124 4.55 -11.16 -9.09
N GLY A 125 5.06 -10.12 -8.45
CA GLY A 125 4.93 -9.92 -7.01
C GLY A 125 3.56 -9.33 -6.66
N VAL A 126 2.78 -10.05 -5.87
CA VAL A 126 1.49 -9.63 -5.31
C VAL A 126 1.60 -9.53 -3.79
N ASN A 127 0.76 -8.72 -3.15
CA ASN A 127 0.89 -8.47 -1.71
C ASN A 127 0.15 -9.47 -0.82
N ASN A 128 -0.58 -10.43 -1.38
CA ASN A 128 -1.19 -11.53 -0.63
C ASN A 128 -1.45 -12.77 -1.51
N GLU A 129 -1.58 -13.93 -0.86
CA GLU A 129 -1.79 -15.23 -1.52
C GLU A 129 -3.15 -15.34 -2.23
N HIS A 130 -4.18 -14.68 -1.72
CA HIS A 130 -5.51 -14.69 -2.34
C HIS A 130 -5.49 -14.06 -3.74
N LEU A 131 -4.63 -13.08 -3.98
CA LEU A 131 -4.46 -12.51 -5.32
C LEU A 131 -3.81 -13.48 -6.30
N ILE A 132 -2.94 -14.37 -5.84
CA ILE A 132 -2.38 -15.46 -6.67
C ILE A 132 -3.52 -16.36 -7.15
N GLU A 133 -4.34 -16.87 -6.23
CA GLU A 133 -5.48 -17.73 -6.56
C GLU A 133 -6.44 -17.00 -7.54
N PHE A 134 -6.77 -15.76 -7.23
CA PHE A 134 -7.72 -14.97 -8.00
C PHE A 134 -7.24 -14.73 -9.43
N TYR A 135 -6.01 -14.19 -9.62
CA TYR A 135 -5.51 -13.83 -10.94
C TYR A 135 -5.03 -15.03 -11.74
N SER A 136 -4.44 -16.05 -11.10
CA SER A 136 -4.08 -17.31 -11.75
C SER A 136 -5.31 -17.96 -12.39
N LYS A 137 -6.40 -18.10 -11.64
CA LYS A 137 -7.67 -18.66 -12.13
C LYS A 137 -8.32 -17.77 -13.19
N GLN A 138 -8.40 -16.45 -12.95
CA GLN A 138 -9.07 -15.53 -13.85
C GLN A 138 -8.37 -15.40 -15.20
N LEU A 139 -7.05 -15.31 -15.19
CA LEU A 139 -6.20 -15.07 -16.37
C LEU A 139 -5.65 -16.36 -16.98
N ARG A 140 -5.79 -17.49 -16.29
CA ARG A 140 -5.19 -18.80 -16.67
C ARG A 140 -3.67 -18.68 -16.82
N ILE A 141 -3.02 -18.07 -15.83
CA ILE A 141 -1.57 -17.97 -15.69
C ILE A 141 -1.14 -18.93 -14.60
N ASP A 142 0.02 -19.57 -14.78
CA ASP A 142 0.59 -20.47 -13.80
C ASP A 142 0.84 -19.74 -12.47
N LYS A 143 0.54 -20.40 -11.35
CA LYS A 143 0.80 -19.86 -10.01
C LYS A 143 2.28 -19.60 -9.77
N ASP A 144 3.16 -20.40 -10.38
CA ASP A 144 4.61 -20.26 -10.30
C ASP A 144 5.14 -18.96 -10.93
N ASN A 145 4.31 -18.26 -11.71
CA ASN A 145 4.64 -16.92 -12.19
C ASN A 145 4.45 -15.83 -11.12
N PHE A 146 3.74 -16.17 -10.02
CA PHE A 146 3.46 -15.25 -8.94
C PHE A 146 4.32 -15.55 -7.71
N PHE A 147 4.61 -14.53 -6.93
CA PHE A 147 5.18 -14.64 -5.60
C PHE A 147 4.55 -13.61 -4.66
N VAL A 148 4.54 -13.90 -3.36
CA VAL A 148 4.01 -12.95 -2.37
C VAL A 148 5.11 -12.03 -1.93
N ILE A 149 4.84 -10.73 -2.06
CA ILE A 149 5.68 -9.66 -1.52
C ILE A 149 4.83 -8.75 -0.64
N LYS A 150 5.10 -8.75 0.65
CA LYS A 150 4.37 -7.92 1.61
C LYS A 150 4.84 -6.46 1.52
N ASP A 151 3.94 -5.53 1.87
CA ASP A 151 4.34 -4.14 2.07
C ASP A 151 5.27 -4.04 3.29
N CYS A 152 6.22 -3.11 3.26
CA CYS A 152 7.11 -2.88 4.41
C CYS A 152 6.71 -1.63 5.20
N ALA A 153 7.07 -1.60 6.48
CA ALA A 153 6.83 -0.48 7.39
C ALA A 153 7.97 0.57 7.35
N ALA A 154 8.72 0.68 6.25
CA ALA A 154 9.93 1.50 6.12
C ALA A 154 9.74 3.00 6.37
N ASN A 155 8.51 3.52 6.20
CA ASN A 155 8.22 4.95 6.30
C ASN A 155 7.72 5.37 7.69
N VAL A 156 7.82 4.51 8.70
CA VAL A 156 7.42 4.83 10.07
C VAL A 156 8.65 5.24 10.87
N ASP A 157 8.84 6.55 11.00
CA ASP A 157 9.87 7.08 11.90
C ASP A 157 9.38 6.98 13.35
N THR A 158 9.94 6.02 14.09
CA THR A 158 9.64 5.82 15.51
C THR A 158 10.63 6.57 16.43
N GLY A 159 11.64 7.24 15.87
CA GLY A 159 12.75 7.85 16.61
C GLY A 159 12.48 9.24 17.16
N ASN A 160 11.73 10.07 16.44
CA ASN A 160 11.49 11.46 16.81
C ASN A 160 10.02 11.65 17.20
N ARG A 161 9.73 11.52 18.50
CA ARG A 161 8.42 11.88 19.08
C ARG A 161 8.51 13.33 19.52
N ASP A 162 8.22 14.25 18.63
CA ASP A 162 7.99 15.64 19.01
C ASP A 162 6.92 15.71 20.10
N CYS A 163 6.94 16.77 20.89
CA CYS A 163 6.00 16.97 22.00
C CYS A 163 4.59 16.55 21.60
N ALA A 164 3.92 15.83 22.50
CA ALA A 164 2.51 15.48 22.31
C ALA A 164 1.74 16.72 21.87
N PRO A 165 0.97 16.67 20.78
CA PRO A 165 0.13 17.79 20.42
C PRO A 165 -0.76 18.10 21.63
N ASP A 166 -0.95 19.37 21.94
CA ASP A 166 -1.82 19.84 23.01
C ASP A 166 -3.29 19.56 22.66
N ASN A 167 -3.62 18.26 22.58
CA ASN A 167 -4.91 17.73 22.20
C ASN A 167 -5.38 16.76 23.28
N PRO A 168 -6.67 16.79 23.63
CA PRO A 168 -7.27 15.72 24.44
C PRO A 168 -7.15 14.37 23.72
N PRO A 169 -7.26 13.23 24.42
CA PRO A 169 -7.27 11.91 23.81
C PRO A 169 -8.23 11.82 22.63
N TYR A 170 -7.80 11.25 21.50
CA TYR A 170 -8.58 11.21 20.26
C TYR A 170 -8.47 9.89 19.50
N VAL A 171 -9.46 9.62 18.66
CA VAL A 171 -9.47 8.60 17.63
C VAL A 171 -8.96 9.21 16.33
N PHE A 172 -8.00 8.58 15.68
CA PHE A 172 -7.36 9.04 14.46
C PHE A 172 -7.88 8.30 13.24
N MET A 173 -8.20 9.01 12.16
CA MET A 173 -8.42 8.44 10.84
C MET A 173 -7.66 9.24 9.78
N GLY A 174 -6.87 8.55 8.92
CA GLY A 174 -6.07 9.25 7.91
C GLY A 174 -5.90 8.48 6.60
N GLY A 175 -5.52 9.23 5.55
CA GLY A 175 -5.24 8.73 4.21
C GLY A 175 -6.34 9.01 3.21
N ASN A 176 -6.05 8.75 1.90
CA ASN A 176 -6.94 9.15 0.80
C ASN A 176 -7.60 7.97 0.09
N VAL A 177 -6.89 6.84 -0.02
CA VAL A 177 -7.33 5.73 -0.87
C VAL A 177 -8.33 4.85 -0.15
N HIS A 178 -9.50 4.63 -0.73
CA HIS A 178 -10.58 3.76 -0.24
C HIS A 178 -11.12 4.11 1.16
N ARG A 179 -10.90 5.32 1.68
CA ARG A 179 -11.51 5.73 2.96
C ARG A 179 -13.00 5.95 2.83
N ASP A 180 -13.77 5.45 3.77
CA ASP A 180 -15.19 5.73 3.91
C ASP A 180 -15.43 6.95 4.82
N TRP A 181 -15.24 8.14 4.24
CA TRP A 181 -15.46 9.39 4.95
C TRP A 181 -16.93 9.63 5.29
N HIS A 182 -17.86 9.02 4.54
CA HIS A 182 -19.29 9.12 4.87
C HIS A 182 -19.58 8.37 6.17
N LEU A 183 -19.17 7.12 6.27
CA LEU A 183 -19.27 6.33 7.48
C LEU A 183 -18.57 7.01 8.67
N PHE A 184 -17.39 7.59 8.42
CA PHE A 184 -16.67 8.33 9.46
C PHE A 184 -17.45 9.52 10.01
N LYS A 185 -18.12 10.32 9.17
CA LYS A 185 -19.00 11.41 9.60
C LYS A 185 -20.10 10.92 10.54
N ASP A 186 -20.71 9.79 10.22
CA ASP A 186 -21.79 9.23 11.03
C ASP A 186 -21.27 8.73 12.38
N ILE A 187 -20.09 8.11 12.42
CA ILE A 187 -19.42 7.72 13.67
C ILE A 187 -19.13 8.95 14.54
N VAL A 188 -18.57 10.02 13.98
CA VAL A 188 -18.26 11.27 14.70
C VAL A 188 -19.53 11.88 15.31
N ARG A 189 -20.64 11.89 14.55
CA ARG A 189 -21.95 12.40 15.05
C ARG A 189 -22.55 11.55 16.15
N LYS A 190 -22.40 10.22 16.06
CA LYS A 190 -22.88 9.28 17.09
C LYS A 190 -22.09 9.35 18.41
N MET A 191 -20.86 9.87 18.39
CA MET A 191 -19.96 9.93 19.53
C MET A 191 -19.54 11.36 19.89
N PRO A 192 -20.46 12.26 20.29
CA PRO A 192 -20.18 13.68 20.50
C PRO A 192 -19.18 13.98 21.65
N ASN A 193 -18.98 13.02 22.56
CA ASN A 193 -18.06 13.12 23.70
C ASN A 193 -16.68 12.52 23.42
N VAL A 194 -16.45 11.97 22.22
CA VAL A 194 -15.16 11.43 21.79
C VAL A 194 -14.52 12.39 20.80
N ASN A 195 -13.26 12.74 21.00
CA ASN A 195 -12.55 13.59 20.06
C ASN A 195 -11.99 12.76 18.88
N PHE A 196 -12.07 13.33 17.71
CA PHE A 196 -11.56 12.75 16.47
C PHE A 196 -10.57 13.67 15.80
N VAL A 197 -9.57 13.07 15.16
CA VAL A 197 -8.62 13.76 14.28
C VAL A 197 -8.64 13.08 12.93
N ALA A 198 -8.89 13.84 11.86
CA ALA A 198 -8.91 13.36 10.50
C ALA A 198 -7.79 14.01 9.67
N VAL A 199 -7.10 13.21 8.84
CA VAL A 199 -6.10 13.71 7.89
C VAL A 199 -6.43 13.21 6.50
N LEU A 200 -6.70 14.13 5.56
CA LEU A 200 -7.08 13.81 4.20
C LEU A 200 -6.53 14.84 3.21
N GLY A 201 -6.49 14.46 1.92
CA GLY A 201 -5.99 15.33 0.85
C GLY A 201 -7.08 15.99 0.00
N ASN A 202 -8.36 15.69 0.28
CA ASN A 202 -9.54 16.15 -0.47
C ASN A 202 -10.51 16.92 0.43
N ASP A 203 -11.69 17.25 -0.09
CA ASP A 203 -12.68 18.12 0.56
C ASP A 203 -13.89 17.30 1.12
N GLU A 204 -13.77 15.99 1.27
CA GLU A 204 -14.87 15.11 1.71
C GLU A 204 -15.40 15.42 3.13
N LEU A 205 -14.65 16.14 3.97
CA LEU A 205 -15.06 16.53 5.33
C LEU A 205 -15.33 18.03 5.50
N ASP A 206 -15.43 18.83 4.45
CA ASP A 206 -15.61 20.29 4.56
C ASP A 206 -16.93 20.69 5.23
N ASP A 207 -17.98 19.88 5.05
CA ASP A 207 -19.27 20.02 5.72
C ASP A 207 -19.24 19.75 7.23
N MET A 208 -18.12 19.19 7.73
CA MET A 208 -17.89 18.89 9.15
C MET A 208 -16.99 19.91 9.85
N SER A 209 -16.59 21.00 9.20
CA SER A 209 -15.65 22.00 9.73
C SER A 209 -16.13 22.69 11.03
N GLY A 210 -17.44 22.73 11.30
CA GLY A 210 -18.03 23.24 12.53
C GLY A 210 -18.23 22.20 13.64
N CYS A 211 -17.83 20.95 13.44
CA CYS A 211 -18.02 19.89 14.40
C CYS A 211 -17.03 20.01 15.56
N LYS A 212 -17.54 20.19 16.80
CA LYS A 212 -16.72 20.51 17.99
C LYS A 212 -15.76 19.39 18.40
N ASN A 213 -16.12 18.15 18.12
CA ASN A 213 -15.34 16.98 18.49
C ASN A 213 -14.49 16.43 17.32
N LEU A 214 -14.36 17.17 16.21
CA LEU A 214 -13.57 16.78 15.05
C LEU A 214 -12.56 17.86 14.66
N LYS A 215 -11.28 17.49 14.60
CA LYS A 215 -10.20 18.30 14.05
C LYS A 215 -9.76 17.74 12.72
N ILE A 216 -9.74 18.58 11.68
CA ILE A 216 -9.43 18.18 10.30
C ILE A 216 -8.11 18.80 9.87
N PHE A 217 -7.22 17.98 9.33
CA PHE A 217 -5.96 18.43 8.74
C PHE A 217 -5.92 18.06 7.26
N LYS A 218 -5.41 18.96 6.43
CA LYS A 218 -5.25 18.74 4.99
C LYS A 218 -3.79 18.99 4.57
N LYS A 219 -3.27 18.07 3.74
CA LYS A 219 -1.95 18.21 3.09
C LYS A 219 -0.79 18.49 4.07
N ILE A 220 -0.76 17.80 5.19
CA ILE A 220 0.34 17.86 6.17
C ILE A 220 1.52 17.02 5.72
N SER A 221 2.69 17.27 6.29
CA SER A 221 3.89 16.46 6.06
C SER A 221 3.75 15.03 6.63
N LEU A 222 4.58 14.10 6.16
CA LEU A 222 4.61 12.73 6.71
C LEU A 222 5.02 12.73 8.19
N SER A 223 5.91 13.62 8.61
CA SER A 223 6.31 13.76 10.01
C SER A 223 5.13 14.18 10.89
N GLU A 224 4.37 15.21 10.48
CA GLU A 224 3.17 15.63 11.20
C GLU A 224 2.10 14.53 11.23
N PHE A 225 1.92 13.79 10.13
CA PHE A 225 1.02 12.64 10.08
C PHE A 225 1.43 11.57 11.09
N ASN A 226 2.71 11.18 11.10
CA ASN A 226 3.26 10.21 12.04
C ASN A 226 3.11 10.68 13.49
N ASN A 227 3.33 11.97 13.76
CA ASN A 227 3.14 12.55 15.09
C ASN A 227 1.68 12.45 15.57
N LEU A 228 0.70 12.74 14.69
CA LEU A 228 -0.72 12.54 15.01
C LEU A 228 -1.06 11.06 15.28
N VAL A 229 -0.51 10.12 14.51
CA VAL A 229 -0.70 8.68 14.77
C VAL A 229 -0.06 8.26 16.10
N ALA A 230 1.15 8.75 16.37
CA ALA A 230 1.89 8.40 17.60
C ALA A 230 1.16 8.83 18.89
N HIS A 231 0.38 9.90 18.85
CA HIS A 231 -0.31 10.45 20.01
C HIS A 231 -1.82 10.13 20.08
N CYS A 232 -2.38 9.42 19.09
CA CYS A 232 -3.78 8.99 19.17
C CYS A 232 -3.98 7.89 20.22
N LYS A 233 -5.22 7.69 20.65
CA LYS A 233 -5.61 6.54 21.47
C LYS A 233 -5.95 5.33 20.60
N ILE A 234 -6.59 5.54 19.47
CA ILE A 234 -7.07 4.49 18.55
C ILE A 234 -6.84 4.96 17.12
N VAL A 235 -6.41 4.05 16.24
CA VAL A 235 -6.44 4.26 14.79
C VAL A 235 -7.70 3.60 14.24
N LEU A 236 -8.56 4.39 13.60
CA LEU A 236 -9.76 3.92 12.90
C LEU A 236 -9.52 3.96 11.38
N LEU A 237 -9.79 2.87 10.68
CA LEU A 237 -9.68 2.76 9.24
C LEU A 237 -10.98 2.22 8.64
N ALA A 238 -11.99 3.08 8.56
CA ALA A 238 -13.22 2.80 7.84
C ALA A 238 -12.95 2.80 6.33
N LEU A 239 -13.14 1.66 5.66
CA LEU A 239 -12.85 1.47 4.25
C LEU A 239 -14.12 1.08 3.49
N LYS A 240 -14.19 1.51 2.20
CA LYS A 240 -15.27 1.14 1.25
C LYS A 240 -14.83 0.06 0.25
N THR A 241 -13.92 -0.82 0.64
CA THR A 241 -13.41 -1.89 -0.23
C THR A 241 -13.16 -3.17 0.58
N GLU A 242 -13.46 -4.31 -0.03
CA GLU A 242 -13.14 -5.65 0.48
C GLU A 242 -11.79 -6.16 -0.03
N MET A 243 -11.18 -5.47 -0.99
CA MET A 243 -9.98 -5.97 -1.66
C MET A 243 -8.71 -5.55 -0.94
N GLN A 244 -8.32 -4.30 -1.08
CA GLN A 244 -7.03 -3.81 -0.63
C GLN A 244 -7.13 -2.35 -0.19
N GLY A 245 -6.67 -2.05 1.00
CA GLY A 245 -6.66 -0.67 1.50
C GLY A 245 -6.23 -0.58 2.96
N GLY A 246 -5.78 0.60 3.37
CA GLY A 246 -5.53 0.93 4.76
C GLY A 246 -4.24 0.40 5.38
N GLN A 247 -3.59 -0.61 4.80
CA GLN A 247 -2.48 -1.33 5.43
C GLN A 247 -1.33 -0.42 5.89
N LEU A 248 -0.91 0.55 5.09
CA LEU A 248 0.21 1.43 5.49
C LEU A 248 -0.11 2.27 6.73
N VAL A 249 -1.34 2.77 6.87
CA VAL A 249 -1.76 3.53 8.06
C VAL A 249 -1.99 2.59 9.24
N ALA A 250 -2.46 1.36 9.00
CA ALA A 250 -2.50 0.33 10.03
C ALA A 250 -1.10 0.02 10.55
N PHE A 251 -0.10 -0.11 9.67
CA PHE A 251 1.31 -0.31 10.06
C PHE A 251 1.83 0.85 10.90
N GLN A 252 1.55 2.10 10.51
CA GLN A 252 1.93 3.26 11.31
C GLN A 252 1.33 3.18 12.72
N GLY A 253 0.04 2.90 12.84
CA GLY A 253 -0.61 2.69 14.15
C GLY A 253 0.06 1.57 14.95
N SER A 254 0.29 0.42 14.32
CA SER A 254 0.93 -0.75 14.95
C SER A 254 2.36 -0.47 15.41
N MET A 255 3.17 0.24 14.61
CA MET A 255 4.54 0.61 14.99
C MET A 255 4.58 1.55 16.21
N TYR A 256 3.54 2.35 16.44
CA TYR A 256 3.36 3.14 17.66
C TYR A 256 2.58 2.41 18.74
N LYS A 257 2.35 1.10 18.61
CA LYS A 257 1.60 0.25 19.56
C LYS A 257 0.19 0.78 19.84
N LYS A 258 -0.46 1.38 18.83
CA LYS A 258 -1.85 1.83 18.94
C LYS A 258 -2.79 0.71 18.54
N PRO A 259 -3.90 0.50 19.27
CA PRO A 259 -4.94 -0.41 18.81
C PRO A 259 -5.54 0.11 17.50
N VAL A 260 -5.78 -0.81 16.56
CA VAL A 260 -6.32 -0.50 15.24
C VAL A 260 -7.70 -1.12 15.10
N ILE A 261 -8.67 -0.33 14.69
CA ILE A 261 -9.99 -0.77 14.21
C ILE A 261 -9.97 -0.59 12.70
N ILE A 262 -10.22 -1.65 11.94
CA ILE A 262 -10.13 -1.60 10.48
C ILE A 262 -11.26 -2.38 9.83
N THR A 263 -11.81 -1.84 8.75
CA THR A 263 -12.73 -2.60 7.90
C THR A 263 -12.04 -3.86 7.39
N HIS A 264 -12.69 -5.00 7.57
CA HIS A 264 -12.21 -6.28 7.08
C HIS A 264 -12.07 -6.23 5.55
N CYS A 265 -10.87 -6.47 5.08
CA CYS A 265 -10.58 -6.58 3.65
C CYS A 265 -9.45 -7.58 3.44
N MET A 266 -9.40 -8.13 2.23
CA MET A 266 -8.51 -9.24 1.84
C MET A 266 -7.04 -8.99 2.18
N SER A 267 -6.56 -7.74 2.03
CA SER A 267 -5.16 -7.40 2.32
C SER A 267 -4.85 -7.43 3.83
N ILE A 268 -5.83 -7.19 4.68
CA ILE A 268 -5.59 -7.10 6.14
C ILE A 268 -5.32 -8.46 6.74
N ASP A 269 -5.98 -9.51 6.26
CA ASP A 269 -5.76 -10.89 6.74
C ASP A 269 -4.34 -11.41 6.44
N THR A 270 -3.64 -10.80 5.49
CA THR A 270 -2.22 -11.09 5.20
C THR A 270 -1.28 -10.63 6.32
N TYR A 271 -1.69 -9.62 7.08
CA TYR A 271 -0.84 -8.96 8.07
C TYR A 271 -1.29 -9.15 9.51
N TYR A 272 -2.62 -9.29 9.74
CA TYR A 272 -3.20 -9.27 11.07
C TYR A 272 -4.21 -10.41 11.28
N ASP A 273 -4.11 -11.06 12.41
CA ASP A 273 -5.15 -11.96 12.93
C ASP A 273 -6.17 -11.17 13.78
N ASP A 274 -7.18 -11.86 14.28
CA ASP A 274 -8.25 -11.25 15.10
C ASP A 274 -7.76 -10.82 16.50
N ASP A 275 -6.62 -11.37 16.95
CA ASP A 275 -5.96 -10.98 18.19
C ASP A 275 -5.03 -9.76 18.07
N ASP A 276 -4.85 -9.21 16.87
CA ASP A 276 -3.95 -8.09 16.62
C ASP A 276 -4.69 -6.78 16.41
N VAL A 277 -5.86 -6.83 15.75
CA VAL A 277 -6.69 -5.67 15.41
C VAL A 277 -8.17 -6.02 15.56
N ILE A 278 -9.02 -5.00 15.68
CA ILE A 278 -10.47 -5.22 15.60
C ILE A 278 -10.92 -5.05 14.15
N LYS A 279 -11.41 -6.14 13.54
CA LYS A 279 -11.96 -6.13 12.19
C LYS A 279 -13.46 -5.89 12.24
N VAL A 280 -13.95 -4.95 11.43
CA VAL A 280 -15.38 -4.58 11.32
C VAL A 280 -15.88 -4.77 9.89
N GLY A 281 -17.18 -4.95 9.71
CA GLY A 281 -17.79 -5.06 8.37
C GLY A 281 -17.73 -3.74 7.58
N ILE A 282 -17.80 -3.83 6.24
CA ILE A 282 -17.96 -2.64 5.38
C ILE A 282 -19.28 -1.95 5.72
N GLY A 283 -19.21 -0.62 5.94
CA GLY A 283 -20.39 0.19 6.24
C GLY A 283 -20.96 -0.02 7.65
N ASP A 284 -20.34 -0.87 8.48
CA ASP A 284 -20.81 -1.18 9.81
C ASP A 284 -20.36 -0.12 10.84
N GLY A 285 -21.10 0.99 10.86
CA GLY A 285 -20.84 2.09 11.77
C GLY A 285 -21.10 1.74 13.24
N ASP A 286 -22.04 0.87 13.53
CA ASP A 286 -22.37 0.47 14.89
C ASP A 286 -21.24 -0.40 15.47
N ALA A 287 -20.73 -1.37 14.71
CA ALA A 287 -19.54 -2.12 15.11
C ALA A 287 -18.30 -1.22 15.33
N CYS A 288 -18.13 -0.16 14.52
CA CYS A 288 -17.06 0.82 14.75
C CYS A 288 -17.25 1.56 16.08
N VAL A 289 -18.46 2.04 16.38
CA VAL A 289 -18.80 2.74 17.64
C VAL A 289 -18.58 1.84 18.85
N ASP A 290 -19.03 0.60 18.78
CA ASP A 290 -18.83 -0.40 19.85
C ASP A 290 -17.35 -0.70 20.08
N ALA A 291 -16.59 -0.88 19.00
CA ALA A 291 -15.14 -1.13 19.07
C ALA A 291 -14.39 0.07 19.68
N ILE A 292 -14.72 1.30 19.26
CA ILE A 292 -14.13 2.52 19.83
C ILE A 292 -14.46 2.60 21.33
N SER A 293 -15.74 2.42 21.70
CA SER A 293 -16.18 2.49 23.09
C SER A 293 -15.50 1.44 23.96
N ARG A 294 -15.37 0.21 23.46
CA ARG A 294 -14.67 -0.89 24.15
C ARG A 294 -13.20 -0.54 24.39
N LEU A 295 -12.49 -0.04 23.36
CA LEU A 295 -11.06 0.28 23.49
C LEU A 295 -10.79 1.52 24.35
N LEU A 296 -11.71 2.48 24.41
CA LEU A 296 -11.57 3.64 25.30
C LEU A 296 -11.79 3.26 26.77
N ASN A 297 -12.61 2.25 27.07
CA ASN A 297 -12.94 1.80 28.40
C ASN A 297 -12.09 0.64 28.93
N ASP A 298 -11.32 -0.04 28.06
CA ASP A 298 -10.46 -1.17 28.39
C ASP A 298 -9.01 -0.92 27.96
N GLU A 299 -8.22 -0.32 28.84
CA GLU A 299 -6.81 -0.03 28.59
C GLU A 299 -5.97 -1.31 28.43
N GLN A 300 -6.32 -2.40 29.11
CA GLN A 300 -5.60 -3.67 29.01
C GLN A 300 -5.78 -4.28 27.62
N LEU A 301 -7.01 -4.29 27.11
CA LEU A 301 -7.30 -4.74 25.75
C LEU A 301 -6.60 -3.86 24.71
N SER A 302 -6.67 -2.53 24.88
CA SER A 302 -6.00 -1.58 23.99
C SER A 302 -4.49 -1.81 23.93
N ALA A 303 -3.84 -1.98 25.08
CA ALA A 303 -2.42 -2.25 25.16
C ALA A 303 -2.04 -3.62 24.55
N LYS A 304 -2.87 -4.66 24.81
CA LYS A 304 -2.67 -6.01 24.26
C LYS A 304 -2.72 -5.99 22.73
N LEU A 305 -3.76 -5.42 22.12
CA LEU A 305 -3.91 -5.36 20.67
C LEU A 305 -2.77 -4.55 20.02
N GLY A 306 -2.43 -3.39 20.60
CA GLY A 306 -1.32 -2.59 20.11
C GLY A 306 0.04 -3.31 20.15
N ALA A 307 0.29 -4.08 21.22
CA ALA A 307 1.50 -4.88 21.35
C ALA A 307 1.54 -6.04 20.32
N ASN A 308 0.45 -6.77 20.16
CA ASN A 308 0.34 -7.87 19.21
C ASN A 308 0.57 -7.39 17.78
N ALA A 309 -0.14 -6.33 17.37
CA ALA A 309 0.02 -5.72 16.04
C ALA A 309 1.47 -5.26 15.82
N TYR A 310 2.09 -4.62 16.80
CA TYR A 310 3.51 -4.22 16.73
C TYR A 310 4.43 -5.41 16.48
N HIS A 311 4.28 -6.52 17.23
CA HIS A 311 5.12 -7.71 17.08
C HIS A 311 5.04 -8.35 15.70
N LYS A 312 3.94 -8.19 14.99
CA LYS A 312 3.81 -8.65 13.61
C LYS A 312 4.47 -7.72 12.61
N ILE A 313 4.17 -6.42 12.71
CA ILE A 313 4.56 -5.45 11.68
C ILE A 313 6.04 -5.07 11.77
N GLN A 314 6.66 -5.08 12.95
CA GLN A 314 8.10 -4.82 13.09
C GLN A 314 9.00 -5.78 12.29
N LYS A 315 8.49 -6.95 11.90
CA LYS A 315 9.22 -7.94 11.08
C LYS A 315 9.20 -7.61 9.58
N LEU A 316 8.33 -6.70 9.15
CA LEU A 316 8.21 -6.27 7.76
C LEU A 316 9.21 -5.15 7.47
N THR A 317 10.49 -5.46 7.63
CA THR A 317 11.58 -4.53 7.37
C THR A 317 11.94 -4.47 5.88
N PRO A 318 12.59 -3.38 5.42
CA PRO A 318 13.14 -3.31 4.06
C PRO A 318 13.99 -4.52 3.69
N GLU A 319 14.83 -5.01 4.61
CA GLU A 319 15.72 -6.13 4.41
C GLU A 319 14.96 -7.45 4.20
N SER A 320 13.93 -7.70 5.04
CA SER A 320 13.11 -8.91 4.93
C SER A 320 12.33 -8.96 3.62
N ILE A 321 11.80 -7.83 3.17
CA ILE A 321 11.07 -7.72 1.90
C ILE A 321 12.04 -7.80 0.71
N TYR A 322 13.18 -7.16 0.81
CA TYR A 322 14.23 -7.23 -0.21
C TYR A 322 14.72 -8.66 -0.48
N THR A 323 14.88 -9.47 0.57
CA THR A 323 15.26 -10.89 0.44
C THR A 323 14.30 -11.65 -0.47
N ILE A 324 12.99 -11.45 -0.31
CA ILE A 324 11.96 -12.08 -1.16
C ILE A 324 12.10 -11.64 -2.62
N ILE A 325 12.36 -10.35 -2.87
CA ILE A 325 12.57 -9.84 -4.24
C ILE A 325 13.84 -10.46 -4.84
N LYS A 326 14.91 -10.54 -4.06
CA LYS A 326 16.21 -11.06 -4.49
C LYS A 326 16.16 -12.53 -4.89
N GLU A 327 15.32 -13.33 -4.27
CA GLU A 327 15.07 -14.74 -4.62
C GLU A 327 14.45 -14.92 -6.02
N GLN A 328 13.94 -13.84 -6.62
CA GLN A 328 13.35 -13.86 -7.96
C GLN A 328 14.36 -13.52 -9.08
N PHE A 329 15.62 -13.27 -8.74
CA PHE A 329 16.67 -12.77 -9.66
C PHE A 329 17.43 -13.88 -10.38
#